data_c4674f6a446c56593f54cfc91722bd32
#
_entry.id   c4674f6a446c56593f54cfc91722bd32
#
_cell.length_a   1.000
_cell.length_b   1.000
_cell.length_c   1.000
_cell.angle_alpha   90.00
_cell.angle_beta   90.00
_cell.angle_gamma   90.00
#
_symmetry.space_group_name_H-M   'P 1'
#
loop_
_entity.id
_entity.type
_entity.pdbx_description
1 polymer ?
#
loop_
_entity_poly.entity_id
_entity_poly.type
_entity_poly.pdbx_seq_one_letter_code
_entity_poly.pdbx_strand_id
1 'polypeptide(L)'
;DEAKQYAAYRSKQSSIIVHAIDVEQIKNEFSGGAQDPTGIRDMARMFYTRDPQKFKFLLMFGDGSYDYRDLTIAQGSNKENSNYVPVYEYPKAIFEPIRAIPSDDYYGFMDEDEGEIEKGLIDVFVGRFPIQDKSQAQTIINKVKIYETDKASFGDWRYNLQIISDDWDDIGSDNFINQSESLFTRVRKLNPELNISKVYLDIYKQEATVGGESYPTAVTDMNDQFNNGVLVSNYIGHGGVDGLAQEKIIDRSTLNGMKNRNRMPMLITGTCSFSTYDDPEITSVGKVCITKPNGGMIALMTTTRSVYIAPNETFVNKLFQVLYSKVD
;
A
#
# COMPACT_ATOMS: atom_id res chain seq x y z
N ASP A 1 14.44 16.10 -9.04
CA ASP A 1 13.60 17.27 -9.32
C ASP A 1 12.15 17.07 -8.84
N GLU A 2 11.52 15.93 -9.15
CA GLU A 2 10.12 15.64 -8.82
C GLU A 2 9.91 15.52 -7.31
N ALA A 3 10.83 14.93 -6.56
CA ALA A 3 10.78 14.88 -5.10
C ALA A 3 10.82 16.29 -4.48
N LYS A 4 11.66 17.19 -5.02
CA LYS A 4 11.70 18.61 -4.59
C LYS A 4 10.40 19.34 -4.91
N GLN A 5 9.80 19.07 -6.08
CA GLN A 5 8.50 19.60 -6.46
C GLN A 5 7.39 19.12 -5.50
N TYR A 6 7.40 17.83 -5.14
CA TYR A 6 6.45 17.28 -4.18
C TYR A 6 6.65 17.88 -2.77
N ALA A 7 7.89 17.97 -2.31
CA ALA A 7 8.22 18.60 -1.02
C ALA A 7 7.72 20.03 -0.93
N ALA A 8 7.96 20.86 -1.95
CA ALA A 8 7.46 22.23 -2.03
C ALA A 8 5.93 22.30 -2.01
N TYR A 9 5.27 21.39 -2.74
CA TYR A 9 3.80 21.29 -2.72
C TYR A 9 3.28 20.91 -1.33
N ARG A 10 3.85 19.89 -0.68
CA ARG A 10 3.45 19.45 0.66
C ARG A 10 3.66 20.54 1.70
N SER A 11 4.81 21.21 1.66
CA SER A 11 5.10 22.30 2.60
C SER A 11 4.04 23.40 2.53
N LYS A 12 3.64 23.78 1.32
CA LYS A 12 2.59 24.79 1.11
C LYS A 12 1.21 24.29 1.52
N GLN A 13 0.84 23.07 1.11
CA GLN A 13 -0.52 22.52 1.26
C GLN A 13 -0.84 22.14 2.70
N SER A 14 0.13 21.62 3.43
CA SER A 14 -0.06 21.09 4.79
C SER A 14 0.51 21.98 5.89
N SER A 15 1.11 23.12 5.53
CA SER A 15 1.76 24.06 6.48
C SER A 15 2.82 23.37 7.36
N ILE A 16 3.56 22.43 6.78
CA ILE A 16 4.66 21.69 7.41
C ILE A 16 5.97 21.95 6.66
N ILE A 17 7.10 21.79 7.34
CA ILE A 17 8.41 21.85 6.68
C ILE A 17 8.71 20.48 6.09
N VAL A 18 8.96 20.42 4.79
CA VAL A 18 9.33 19.17 4.09
C VAL A 18 10.66 19.37 3.37
N HIS A 19 11.61 18.49 3.67
CA HIS A 19 12.92 18.44 3.01
C HIS A 19 12.97 17.25 2.04
N ALA A 20 13.41 17.49 0.82
CA ALA A 20 13.79 16.42 -0.10
C ALA A 20 15.31 16.23 0.00
N ILE A 21 15.71 15.07 0.48
CA ILE A 21 17.12 14.71 0.70
C ILE A 21 17.49 13.63 -0.31
N ASP A 22 18.63 13.80 -0.95
CA ASP A 22 19.13 12.83 -1.92
C ASP A 22 19.70 11.59 -1.20
N VAL A 23 19.32 10.39 -1.65
CA VAL A 23 19.80 9.12 -1.09
C VAL A 23 21.32 9.01 -1.15
N GLU A 24 21.96 9.54 -2.20
CA GLU A 24 23.43 9.54 -2.32
C GLU A 24 24.09 10.40 -1.25
N GLN A 25 23.49 11.51 -0.85
CA GLN A 25 23.97 12.30 0.29
C GLN A 25 23.86 11.52 1.59
N ILE A 26 22.73 10.82 1.79
CA ILE A 26 22.53 9.99 2.99
C ILE A 26 23.58 8.88 3.05
N LYS A 27 23.83 8.18 1.94
CA LYS A 27 24.86 7.13 1.85
C LYS A 27 26.23 7.67 2.23
N ASN A 28 26.62 8.82 1.69
CA ASN A 28 27.92 9.40 1.94
C ASN A 28 28.10 9.81 3.41
N GLU A 29 27.08 10.38 4.03
CA GLU A 29 27.18 10.93 5.39
C GLU A 29 26.96 9.88 6.49
N PHE A 30 26.08 8.89 6.27
CA PHE A 30 25.63 7.95 7.30
C PHE A 30 26.08 6.50 7.08
N SER A 31 26.53 6.12 5.87
CA SER A 31 26.97 4.75 5.58
C SER A 31 28.30 4.64 4.80
N GLY A 32 29.10 5.72 4.81
CA GLY A 32 30.40 5.71 4.17
C GLY A 32 30.37 5.43 2.66
N GLY A 33 29.28 5.78 1.99
CA GLY A 33 29.05 5.54 0.56
C GLY A 33 28.43 4.17 0.23
N ALA A 34 28.18 3.32 1.23
CA ALA A 34 27.56 2.02 1.01
C ALA A 34 26.03 2.12 0.80
N GLN A 35 25.48 1.21 0.02
CA GLN A 35 24.01 1.04 -0.07
C GLN A 35 23.49 0.29 1.16
N ASP A 36 23.46 0.99 2.27
CA ASP A 36 23.01 0.45 3.55
C ASP A 36 21.71 1.13 3.97
N PRO A 37 20.60 0.39 4.13
CA PRO A 37 19.35 0.95 4.62
C PRO A 37 19.49 1.61 6.01
N THR A 38 20.45 1.17 6.83
CA THR A 38 20.74 1.74 8.15
C THR A 38 21.05 3.24 8.05
N GLY A 39 21.74 3.69 7.00
CA GLY A 39 22.05 5.10 6.81
C GLY A 39 20.81 5.99 6.73
N ILE A 40 19.73 5.51 6.12
CA ILE A 40 18.46 6.25 6.07
C ILE A 40 17.83 6.32 7.48
N ARG A 41 17.85 5.21 8.22
CA ARG A 41 17.35 5.17 9.59
C ARG A 41 18.17 6.09 10.51
N ASP A 42 19.48 6.09 10.39
CA ASP A 42 20.37 6.91 11.24
C ASP A 42 20.17 8.40 10.95
N MET A 43 19.98 8.77 9.69
CA MET A 43 19.55 10.15 9.35
C MET A 43 18.21 10.50 10.02
N ALA A 44 17.22 9.62 9.92
CA ALA A 44 15.91 9.83 10.54
C ALA A 44 16.02 9.98 12.07
N ARG A 45 16.79 9.10 12.73
CA ARG A 45 17.07 9.17 14.17
C ARG A 45 17.77 10.47 14.55
N MET A 46 18.70 10.96 13.75
CA MET A 46 19.34 12.26 13.99
C MET A 46 18.31 13.40 14.03
N PHE A 47 17.35 13.43 13.11
CA PHE A 47 16.29 14.45 13.13
C PHE A 47 15.31 14.23 14.28
N TYR A 48 14.91 13.01 14.53
CA TYR A 48 14.01 12.67 15.64
C TYR A 48 14.60 13.03 17.00
N THR A 49 15.86 12.68 17.25
CA THR A 49 16.56 13.02 18.51
C THR A 49 16.68 14.54 18.74
N ARG A 50 16.81 15.32 17.66
CA ARG A 50 16.85 16.79 17.76
C ARG A 50 15.51 17.38 18.16
N ASP A 51 14.41 16.88 17.61
CA ASP A 51 13.06 17.34 17.95
C ASP A 51 12.00 16.28 17.60
N PRO A 52 11.67 15.37 18.56
CA PRO A 52 10.68 14.30 18.33
C PRO A 52 9.26 14.82 18.03
N GLN A 53 8.98 16.06 18.42
CA GLN A 53 7.66 16.65 18.17
C GLN A 53 7.51 17.19 16.75
N LYS A 54 8.61 17.48 16.06
CA LYS A 54 8.60 18.03 14.70
C LYS A 54 8.84 16.99 13.63
N PHE A 55 9.68 15.99 13.88
CA PHE A 55 9.95 14.94 12.91
C PHE A 55 8.90 13.83 13.03
N LYS A 56 7.91 13.84 12.15
CA LYS A 56 6.74 12.93 12.23
C LYS A 56 6.58 12.01 11.03
N PHE A 57 7.09 12.40 9.87
CA PHE A 57 6.84 11.69 8.62
C PHE A 57 8.14 11.47 7.85
N LEU A 58 8.29 10.28 7.29
CA LEU A 58 9.35 9.92 6.37
C LEU A 58 8.71 9.30 5.12
N LEU A 59 9.02 9.87 3.96
CA LEU A 59 8.54 9.36 2.68
C LEU A 59 9.69 8.87 1.84
N MET A 60 9.68 7.58 1.53
CA MET A 60 10.55 6.96 0.54
C MET A 60 10.04 7.30 -0.85
N PHE A 61 10.70 8.24 -1.54
CA PHE A 61 10.29 8.73 -2.85
C PHE A 61 11.07 8.00 -3.95
N GLY A 62 10.76 6.72 -4.14
CA GLY A 62 11.43 5.82 -5.08
C GLY A 62 11.12 4.37 -4.78
N ASP A 63 11.21 3.55 -5.82
CA ASP A 63 11.11 2.11 -5.70
C ASP A 63 12.36 1.53 -5.01
N GLY A 64 12.25 0.31 -4.53
CA GLY A 64 13.35 -0.42 -3.92
C GLY A 64 13.45 -1.83 -4.49
N SER A 65 14.55 -2.50 -4.22
CA SER A 65 14.79 -3.86 -4.68
C SER A 65 15.58 -4.66 -3.66
N TYR A 66 15.22 -5.95 -3.50
CA TYR A 66 16.06 -6.89 -2.75
C TYR A 66 17.38 -7.17 -3.47
N ASP A 67 17.43 -6.98 -4.79
CA ASP A 67 18.64 -7.14 -5.59
C ASP A 67 19.49 -5.85 -5.62
N TYR A 68 19.92 -5.42 -4.45
CA TYR A 68 20.74 -4.20 -4.31
C TYR A 68 22.12 -4.28 -5.00
N ARG A 69 22.51 -5.47 -5.49
CA ARG A 69 23.80 -5.73 -6.16
C ARG A 69 23.67 -5.91 -7.67
N ASP A 70 22.50 -5.76 -8.24
CA ASP A 70 22.21 -5.95 -9.67
C ASP A 70 22.58 -7.34 -10.20
N LEU A 71 22.44 -8.38 -9.39
CA LEU A 71 22.80 -9.74 -9.76
C LEU A 71 21.86 -10.35 -10.80
N THR A 72 20.59 -9.98 -10.77
CA THR A 72 19.60 -10.42 -11.77
C THR A 72 19.91 -9.86 -13.14
N ILE A 73 20.36 -8.61 -13.23
CA ILE A 73 20.84 -8.00 -14.49
C ILE A 73 22.07 -8.73 -14.99
N ALA A 74 23.03 -9.02 -14.11
CA ALA A 74 24.24 -9.78 -14.46
C ALA A 74 23.93 -11.19 -14.97
N GLN A 75 22.77 -11.77 -14.61
CA GLN A 75 22.30 -13.07 -15.09
C GLN A 75 21.47 -12.98 -16.38
N GLY A 76 21.39 -11.81 -17.01
CA GLY A 76 20.72 -11.61 -18.30
C GLY A 76 19.27 -11.13 -18.20
N SER A 77 18.83 -10.63 -17.05
CA SER A 77 17.57 -9.88 -16.96
C SER A 77 17.62 -8.65 -17.87
N ASN A 78 16.52 -8.41 -18.59
CA ASN A 78 16.38 -7.22 -19.43
C ASN A 78 15.76 -6.03 -18.67
N LYS A 79 15.53 -6.16 -17.36
CA LYS A 79 14.97 -5.10 -16.53
C LYS A 79 16.07 -4.34 -15.82
N GLU A 80 15.98 -3.02 -15.89
CA GLU A 80 16.83 -2.16 -15.07
C GLU A 80 16.42 -2.32 -13.59
N ASN A 81 17.43 -2.42 -12.72
CA ASN A 81 17.19 -2.45 -11.29
C ASN A 81 16.67 -1.08 -10.82
N SER A 82 15.52 -1.09 -10.17
CA SER A 82 14.85 0.13 -9.66
C SER A 82 15.15 0.39 -8.18
N ASN A 83 16.30 -0.01 -7.66
CA ASN A 83 16.68 0.21 -6.27
C ASN A 83 17.08 1.69 -6.01
N TYR A 84 16.15 2.61 -6.23
CA TYR A 84 16.36 4.05 -6.03
C TYR A 84 16.42 4.45 -4.56
N VAL A 85 15.61 3.78 -3.72
CA VAL A 85 15.61 3.98 -2.27
C VAL A 85 15.73 2.61 -1.61
N PRO A 86 16.87 2.31 -0.97
CA PRO A 86 17.12 1.01 -0.34
C PRO A 86 15.96 0.49 0.48
N VAL A 87 15.80 -0.82 0.49
CA VAL A 87 14.79 -1.55 1.27
C VAL A 87 15.51 -2.28 2.40
N TYR A 88 14.91 -2.25 3.58
CA TYR A 88 15.34 -3.15 4.66
C TYR A 88 14.66 -4.50 4.47
N GLU A 89 15.47 -5.54 4.32
CA GLU A 89 15.03 -6.90 4.11
C GLU A 89 15.17 -7.70 5.40
N TYR A 90 14.03 -8.00 6.04
CA TYR A 90 13.99 -8.81 7.24
C TYR A 90 14.15 -10.30 6.90
N PRO A 91 15.13 -11.01 7.48
CA PRO A 91 15.56 -12.33 6.98
C PRO A 91 14.62 -13.51 7.32
N LYS A 92 13.56 -13.30 8.11
CA LYS A 92 12.66 -14.37 8.56
C LYS A 92 11.35 -14.41 7.78
N ALA A 93 11.38 -14.85 6.52
CA ALA A 93 10.15 -15.19 5.82
C ALA A 93 9.59 -16.53 6.33
N ILE A 94 8.37 -16.55 6.85
CA ILE A 94 7.76 -17.74 7.49
C ILE A 94 7.38 -18.78 6.44
N PHE A 95 6.79 -18.34 5.32
CA PHE A 95 6.32 -19.24 4.25
C PHE A 95 7.26 -19.32 3.05
N GLU A 96 8.20 -18.41 2.96
CA GLU A 96 9.12 -18.29 1.84
C GLU A 96 10.56 -18.19 2.38
N PRO A 97 11.16 -19.31 2.84
CA PRO A 97 12.44 -19.30 3.54
C PRO A 97 13.61 -18.76 2.70
N ILE A 98 13.42 -18.60 1.40
CA ILE A 98 14.44 -18.07 0.46
C ILE A 98 14.29 -16.55 0.28
N ARG A 99 13.14 -15.97 0.66
CA ARG A 99 12.84 -14.54 0.48
C ARG A 99 12.75 -13.84 1.82
N ALA A 100 13.49 -12.76 1.94
CA ALA A 100 13.33 -11.83 3.05
C ALA A 100 11.98 -11.06 2.95
N ILE A 101 11.59 -10.40 4.03
CA ILE A 101 10.39 -9.57 4.09
C ILE A 101 10.82 -8.11 3.99
N PRO A 102 10.47 -7.39 2.92
CA PRO A 102 10.73 -5.95 2.85
C PRO A 102 9.86 -5.22 3.86
N SER A 103 10.46 -4.33 4.62
CA SER A 103 9.75 -3.53 5.61
C SER A 103 10.28 -2.11 5.69
N ASP A 104 9.43 -1.17 5.35
CA ASP A 104 9.72 0.24 5.55
C ASP A 104 9.50 0.68 7.02
N ASP A 105 8.84 -0.13 7.84
CA ASP A 105 8.69 0.11 9.28
C ASP A 105 10.04 0.26 9.99
N TYR A 106 11.07 -0.45 9.50
CA TYR A 106 12.44 -0.35 9.98
C TYR A 106 12.93 1.10 10.09
N TYR A 107 12.54 1.94 9.15
CA TYR A 107 12.93 3.34 9.12
C TYR A 107 12.14 4.22 10.09
N GLY A 108 11.11 3.67 10.71
CA GLY A 108 10.27 4.36 11.70
C GLY A 108 10.64 4.07 13.15
N PHE A 109 11.55 3.11 13.40
CA PHE A 109 12.01 2.75 14.75
C PHE A 109 13.16 3.66 15.17
N MET A 110 12.90 4.52 16.17
CA MET A 110 13.85 5.57 16.57
C MET A 110 14.60 5.27 17.87
N ASP A 111 14.09 4.38 18.72
CA ASP A 111 14.73 4.04 19.97
C ASP A 111 16.02 3.21 19.78
N GLU A 112 16.91 3.25 20.79
CA GLU A 112 18.27 2.71 20.67
C GLU A 112 18.27 1.18 20.54
N ASP A 113 17.40 0.50 21.26
CA ASP A 113 17.30 -0.96 21.28
C ASP A 113 16.34 -1.54 20.24
N GLU A 114 15.89 -0.71 19.29
CA GLU A 114 14.96 -1.10 18.22
C GLU A 114 15.69 -1.35 16.89
N GLY A 115 15.00 -2.01 15.98
CA GLY A 115 15.48 -2.32 14.63
C GLY A 115 15.20 -3.75 14.18
N GLU A 116 14.74 -4.60 15.11
CA GLU A 116 14.10 -5.86 14.77
C GLU A 116 12.60 -5.61 14.58
N ILE A 117 12.03 -6.01 13.43
CA ILE A 117 10.62 -5.76 13.06
C ILE A 117 9.64 -6.31 14.13
N GLU A 118 10.01 -7.37 14.83
CA GLU A 118 9.18 -7.99 15.87
C GLU A 118 9.23 -7.25 17.22
N LYS A 119 10.09 -6.26 17.34
CA LYS A 119 10.32 -5.53 18.58
C LYS A 119 10.41 -4.04 18.32
N GLY A 120 9.59 -3.29 18.98
CA GLY A 120 9.59 -1.84 18.91
C GLY A 120 8.24 -1.26 18.54
N LEU A 121 8.14 0.06 18.68
CA LEU A 121 6.99 0.86 18.30
C LEU A 121 7.43 1.87 17.24
N ILE A 122 6.59 2.08 16.26
CA ILE A 122 6.86 3.07 15.21
C ILE A 122 6.69 4.48 15.78
N ASP A 123 7.77 5.24 15.82
CA ASP A 123 7.81 6.64 16.30
C ASP A 123 7.52 7.64 15.19
N VAL A 124 7.88 7.29 13.96
CA VAL A 124 7.77 8.12 12.77
C VAL A 124 6.95 7.39 11.72
N PHE A 125 5.93 8.05 11.20
CA PHE A 125 5.11 7.47 10.12
C PHE A 125 5.90 7.37 8.83
N VAL A 126 6.01 6.16 8.30
CA VAL A 126 6.76 5.87 7.07
C VAL A 126 5.79 5.50 5.95
N GLY A 127 6.08 5.97 4.75
CA GLY A 127 5.37 5.59 3.53
C GLY A 127 6.31 5.54 2.34
N ARG A 128 5.91 4.82 1.30
CA ARG A 128 6.68 4.71 0.06
C ARG A 128 5.83 5.03 -1.16
N PHE A 129 6.39 5.80 -2.07
CA PHE A 129 5.96 5.86 -3.46
C PHE A 129 6.89 4.97 -4.30
N PRO A 130 6.41 3.81 -4.77
CA PRO A 130 7.24 2.86 -5.52
C PRO A 130 7.44 3.33 -6.96
N ILE A 131 8.16 4.42 -7.12
CA ILE A 131 8.38 5.16 -8.37
C ILE A 131 9.62 4.60 -9.07
N GLN A 132 9.46 4.21 -10.32
CA GLN A 132 10.54 3.67 -11.15
C GLN A 132 11.08 4.69 -12.19
N ASP A 133 10.30 5.73 -12.50
CA ASP A 133 10.68 6.75 -13.47
C ASP A 133 10.01 8.10 -13.20
N LYS A 134 10.46 9.12 -13.94
CA LYS A 134 9.92 10.49 -13.82
C LYS A 134 8.45 10.60 -14.18
N SER A 135 7.94 9.78 -15.09
CA SER A 135 6.53 9.79 -15.51
C SER A 135 5.64 9.29 -14.39
N GLN A 136 6.05 8.22 -13.70
CA GLN A 136 5.36 7.71 -12.52
C GLN A 136 5.41 8.74 -11.37
N ALA A 137 6.55 9.37 -11.14
CA ALA A 137 6.68 10.44 -10.15
C ALA A 137 5.69 11.57 -10.41
N GLN A 138 5.65 12.07 -11.64
CA GLN A 138 4.71 13.13 -12.03
C GLN A 138 3.26 12.68 -11.95
N THR A 139 2.98 11.42 -12.27
CA THR A 139 1.65 10.82 -12.13
C THR A 139 1.17 10.86 -10.68
N ILE A 140 2.00 10.41 -9.73
CA ILE A 140 1.65 10.40 -8.30
C ILE A 140 1.47 11.82 -7.78
N ILE A 141 2.36 12.75 -8.12
CA ILE A 141 2.25 14.17 -7.74
C ILE A 141 0.92 14.75 -8.24
N ASN A 142 0.56 14.47 -9.48
CA ASN A 142 -0.69 14.95 -10.06
C ASN A 142 -1.92 14.31 -9.41
N LYS A 143 -1.89 13.01 -9.11
CA LYS A 143 -2.95 12.32 -8.38
C LYS A 143 -3.21 12.96 -7.02
N VAL A 144 -2.16 13.19 -6.24
CA VAL A 144 -2.27 13.84 -4.92
C VAL A 144 -2.85 15.26 -5.05
N LYS A 145 -2.33 16.06 -5.99
CA LYS A 145 -2.85 17.42 -6.23
C LYS A 145 -4.34 17.41 -6.60
N ILE A 146 -4.73 16.56 -7.54
CA ILE A 146 -6.14 16.42 -7.96
C ILE A 146 -7.01 16.03 -6.75
N TYR A 147 -6.60 15.02 -6.01
CA TYR A 147 -7.37 14.51 -4.87
C TYR A 147 -7.60 15.57 -3.79
N GLU A 148 -6.63 16.45 -3.57
CA GLU A 148 -6.64 17.45 -2.49
C GLU A 148 -7.21 18.81 -2.92
N THR A 149 -7.14 19.18 -4.20
CA THR A 149 -7.45 20.56 -4.62
C THR A 149 -8.47 20.69 -5.73
N ASP A 150 -8.73 19.64 -6.51
CA ASP A 150 -9.76 19.67 -7.54
C ASP A 150 -11.15 19.63 -6.90
N LYS A 151 -12.03 20.60 -7.26
CA LYS A 151 -13.40 20.66 -6.74
C LYS A 151 -14.20 19.38 -6.99
N ALA A 152 -13.95 18.69 -8.09
CA ALA A 152 -14.60 17.43 -8.42
C ALA A 152 -14.16 16.26 -7.52
N SER A 153 -13.11 16.45 -6.74
CA SER A 153 -12.63 15.45 -5.75
C SER A 153 -13.32 15.56 -4.39
N PHE A 154 -14.24 16.53 -4.23
CA PHE A 154 -15.01 16.68 -3.00
C PHE A 154 -16.48 16.33 -3.29
N GLY A 155 -17.14 15.73 -2.30
CA GLY A 155 -18.55 15.35 -2.39
C GLY A 155 -18.91 14.19 -1.48
N ASP A 156 -20.17 13.77 -1.54
CA ASP A 156 -20.76 12.76 -0.66
C ASP A 156 -20.13 11.37 -0.81
N TRP A 157 -19.43 11.11 -1.91
CA TRP A 157 -18.68 9.87 -2.11
C TRP A 157 -17.64 9.61 -0.99
N ARG A 158 -17.21 10.64 -0.27
CA ARG A 158 -16.29 10.52 0.88
C ARG A 158 -16.94 9.91 2.12
N TYR A 159 -18.25 9.70 2.11
CA TYR A 159 -18.96 8.91 3.11
C TYR A 159 -19.14 7.44 2.70
N ASN A 160 -18.67 7.05 1.52
CA ASN A 160 -18.80 5.68 1.03
C ASN A 160 -17.61 4.83 1.49
N LEU A 161 -17.91 3.71 2.11
CA LEU A 161 -17.01 2.63 2.46
C LEU A 161 -17.43 1.38 1.67
N GLN A 162 -16.49 0.68 1.08
CA GLN A 162 -16.73 -0.59 0.41
C GLN A 162 -16.01 -1.71 1.18
N ILE A 163 -16.72 -2.81 1.43
CA ILE A 163 -16.16 -4.03 2.00
C ILE A 163 -16.30 -5.15 0.97
N ILE A 164 -15.17 -5.72 0.57
CA ILE A 164 -15.06 -6.81 -0.39
C ILE A 164 -14.60 -8.05 0.37
N SER A 165 -15.29 -9.17 0.18
CA SER A 165 -14.91 -10.47 0.73
C SER A 165 -14.70 -11.48 -0.38
N ASP A 166 -13.63 -12.22 -0.28
CA ASP A 166 -13.40 -13.42 -1.08
C ASP A 166 -14.48 -14.47 -0.80
N ASP A 167 -14.61 -15.43 -1.71
CA ASP A 167 -15.51 -16.55 -1.56
C ASP A 167 -14.92 -17.65 -0.64
N TRP A 168 -15.75 -18.63 -0.39
CA TRP A 168 -15.38 -19.81 0.36
C TRP A 168 -14.79 -20.85 -0.58
N ASP A 169 -13.50 -20.91 -0.66
CA ASP A 169 -12.81 -22.05 -1.24
C ASP A 169 -12.82 -23.22 -0.25
N ASP A 170 -13.12 -24.44 -0.74
CA ASP A 170 -13.21 -25.67 0.07
C ASP A 170 -11.92 -26.05 0.83
N ILE A 171 -10.88 -25.25 0.77
CA ILE A 171 -9.57 -25.48 1.35
C ILE A 171 -9.41 -24.73 2.66
N GLY A 172 -10.06 -25.23 3.70
CA GLY A 172 -9.81 -24.77 5.05
C GLY A 172 -10.97 -24.00 5.69
N SER A 173 -10.71 -23.45 6.89
CA SER A 173 -11.68 -22.74 7.72
C SER A 173 -11.70 -21.24 7.45
N ASP A 174 -11.39 -20.81 6.25
CA ASP A 174 -11.21 -19.41 5.89
C ASP A 174 -12.57 -18.72 5.80
N ASN A 175 -12.91 -18.01 6.85
CA ASN A 175 -14.23 -17.39 6.97
C ASN A 175 -14.13 -15.88 6.71
N PHE A 176 -13.77 -15.51 5.47
CA PHE A 176 -13.61 -14.12 5.05
C PHE A 176 -14.89 -13.30 5.17
N ILE A 177 -16.05 -13.92 4.91
CA ILE A 177 -17.35 -13.27 5.08
C ILE A 177 -17.58 -12.89 6.54
N ASN A 178 -17.32 -13.79 7.50
CA ASN A 178 -17.54 -13.47 8.91
C ASN A 178 -16.58 -12.38 9.41
N GLN A 179 -15.34 -12.37 8.94
CA GLN A 179 -14.40 -11.28 9.23
C GLN A 179 -14.94 -9.95 8.68
N SER A 180 -15.41 -9.95 7.44
CA SER A 180 -16.00 -8.79 6.76
C SER A 180 -17.28 -8.31 7.44
N GLU A 181 -18.17 -9.21 7.88
CA GLU A 181 -19.40 -8.88 8.64
C GLU A 181 -19.08 -8.33 10.03
N SER A 182 -18.08 -8.86 10.70
CA SER A 182 -17.60 -8.33 11.97
C SER A 182 -17.12 -6.88 11.82
N LEU A 183 -16.32 -6.63 10.78
CA LEU A 183 -15.85 -5.31 10.42
C LEU A 183 -17.01 -4.35 10.11
N PHE A 184 -17.93 -4.77 9.22
CA PHE A 184 -19.14 -4.01 8.88
C PHE A 184 -19.95 -3.62 10.12
N THR A 185 -20.25 -4.59 10.99
CA THR A 185 -21.07 -4.38 12.18
C THR A 185 -20.43 -3.36 13.11
N ARG A 186 -19.12 -3.44 13.30
CA ARG A 186 -18.36 -2.49 14.14
C ARG A 186 -18.38 -1.07 13.57
N VAL A 187 -18.04 -0.92 12.29
CA VAL A 187 -17.99 0.40 11.66
C VAL A 187 -19.36 1.03 11.62
N ARG A 188 -20.39 0.27 11.24
CA ARG A 188 -21.78 0.75 11.20
C ARG A 188 -22.29 1.22 12.55
N LYS A 189 -21.92 0.52 13.62
CA LYS A 189 -22.32 0.91 14.98
C LYS A 189 -21.69 2.24 15.42
N LEU A 190 -20.44 2.47 15.05
CA LEU A 190 -19.69 3.67 15.45
C LEU A 190 -19.96 4.87 14.53
N ASN A 191 -20.25 4.62 13.26
CA ASN A 191 -20.41 5.62 12.21
C ASN A 191 -21.67 5.33 11.36
N PRO A 192 -22.87 5.54 11.92
CA PRO A 192 -24.12 5.23 11.21
C PRO A 192 -24.36 6.10 9.97
N GLU A 193 -23.64 7.22 9.85
CA GLU A 193 -23.69 8.14 8.72
C GLU A 193 -22.98 7.62 7.46
N LEU A 194 -22.13 6.59 7.57
CA LEU A 194 -21.42 6.03 6.42
C LEU A 194 -22.34 5.19 5.53
N ASN A 195 -22.17 5.33 4.24
CA ASN A 195 -22.77 4.44 3.25
C ASN A 195 -21.81 3.25 3.05
N ILE A 196 -22.15 2.10 3.63
CA ILE A 196 -21.32 0.91 3.56
C ILE A 196 -21.91 -0.04 2.53
N SER A 197 -21.18 -0.28 1.44
CA SER A 197 -21.51 -1.29 0.43
C SER A 197 -20.72 -2.57 0.65
N LYS A 198 -21.26 -3.69 0.20
CA LYS A 198 -20.68 -5.02 0.34
C LYS A 198 -20.59 -5.68 -1.03
N VAL A 199 -19.43 -6.22 -1.35
CA VAL A 199 -19.19 -7.07 -2.51
C VAL A 199 -18.59 -8.37 -1.99
N TYR A 200 -19.45 -9.34 -1.68
CA TYR A 200 -19.04 -10.66 -1.19
C TYR A 200 -19.18 -11.66 -2.33
N LEU A 201 -18.10 -12.30 -2.73
CA LEU A 201 -18.09 -13.12 -3.94
C LEU A 201 -19.10 -14.25 -3.88
N ASP A 202 -19.31 -14.88 -2.72
CA ASP A 202 -20.28 -15.96 -2.55
C ASP A 202 -21.74 -15.59 -2.87
N ILE A 203 -22.12 -14.32 -2.89
CA ILE A 203 -23.49 -13.92 -3.27
C ILE A 203 -23.65 -13.67 -4.77
N TYR A 204 -22.55 -13.71 -5.53
CA TYR A 204 -22.54 -13.55 -6.97
C TYR A 204 -22.44 -14.92 -7.66
N LYS A 205 -22.91 -14.99 -8.89
CA LYS A 205 -22.77 -16.20 -9.69
C LYS A 205 -21.33 -16.32 -10.20
N GLN A 206 -20.67 -17.40 -9.82
CA GLN A 206 -19.39 -17.79 -10.39
C GLN A 206 -19.58 -18.34 -11.80
N GLU A 207 -18.72 -17.99 -12.72
CA GLU A 207 -18.73 -18.42 -14.11
C GLU A 207 -17.40 -19.09 -14.45
N ALA A 208 -17.49 -20.33 -15.00
CA ALA A 208 -16.32 -21.02 -15.51
C ALA A 208 -15.90 -20.43 -16.86
N THR A 209 -14.65 -20.09 -17.00
CA THR A 209 -14.06 -19.55 -18.23
C THR A 209 -12.85 -20.39 -18.66
N VAL A 210 -12.34 -20.16 -19.87
CA VAL A 210 -11.10 -20.80 -20.35
C VAL A 210 -9.89 -20.41 -19.47
N GLY A 211 -9.96 -19.27 -18.80
CA GLY A 211 -8.91 -18.76 -17.92
C GLY A 211 -9.05 -19.16 -16.45
N GLY A 212 -10.05 -19.97 -16.10
CA GLY A 212 -10.41 -20.33 -14.72
C GLY A 212 -11.80 -19.82 -14.34
N GLU A 213 -12.08 -19.81 -13.06
CA GLU A 213 -13.31 -19.27 -12.50
C GLU A 213 -13.29 -17.73 -12.44
N SER A 214 -14.45 -17.11 -12.47
CA SER A 214 -14.58 -15.64 -12.46
C SER A 214 -15.93 -15.19 -11.90
N TYR A 215 -15.99 -13.95 -11.44
CA TYR A 215 -17.19 -13.27 -10.94
C TYR A 215 -17.50 -11.99 -11.74
N PRO A 216 -17.93 -12.06 -13.03
CA PRO A 216 -18.06 -10.88 -13.88
C PRO A 216 -19.00 -9.82 -13.31
N THR A 217 -20.10 -10.24 -12.69
CA THR A 217 -21.09 -9.33 -12.08
C THR A 217 -20.52 -8.63 -10.84
N ALA A 218 -19.81 -9.36 -9.98
CA ALA A 218 -19.13 -8.78 -8.81
C ALA A 218 -18.08 -7.74 -9.24
N VAL A 219 -17.28 -8.06 -10.26
CA VAL A 219 -16.29 -7.13 -10.83
C VAL A 219 -16.95 -5.88 -11.39
N THR A 220 -18.10 -6.03 -12.07
CA THR A 220 -18.87 -4.88 -12.58
C THR A 220 -19.37 -4.00 -11.44
N ASP A 221 -20.05 -4.57 -10.45
CA ASP A 221 -20.58 -3.83 -9.30
C ASP A 221 -19.47 -3.12 -8.51
N MET A 222 -18.35 -3.81 -8.31
CA MET A 222 -17.18 -3.25 -7.65
C MET A 222 -16.61 -2.05 -8.42
N ASN A 223 -16.45 -2.18 -9.74
CA ASN A 223 -15.93 -1.11 -10.59
C ASN A 223 -16.88 0.09 -10.67
N ASP A 224 -18.18 -0.14 -10.72
CA ASP A 224 -19.17 0.92 -10.70
C ASP A 224 -19.10 1.71 -9.39
N GLN A 225 -18.91 1.03 -8.25
CA GLN A 225 -18.71 1.68 -6.97
C GLN A 225 -17.40 2.51 -6.96
N PHE A 226 -16.29 1.99 -7.47
CA PHE A 226 -15.03 2.75 -7.60
C PHE A 226 -15.20 3.99 -8.49
N ASN A 227 -15.90 3.87 -9.61
CA ASN A 227 -16.14 4.99 -10.54
C ASN A 227 -17.09 6.02 -9.92
N ASN A 228 -18.08 5.61 -9.12
CA ASN A 228 -18.98 6.50 -8.40
C ASN A 228 -18.32 7.16 -7.20
N GLY A 229 -17.28 6.57 -6.67
CA GLY A 229 -16.42 7.06 -5.60
C GLY A 229 -16.63 6.34 -4.28
N VAL A 230 -15.53 5.90 -3.72
CA VAL A 230 -15.39 5.25 -2.41
C VAL A 230 -14.19 5.89 -1.71
N LEU A 231 -14.34 6.26 -0.44
CA LEU A 231 -13.23 6.83 0.34
C LEU A 231 -12.24 5.75 0.76
N VAL A 232 -12.77 4.67 1.33
CA VAL A 232 -11.99 3.51 1.76
C VAL A 232 -12.63 2.26 1.17
N SER A 233 -11.83 1.41 0.56
CA SER A 233 -12.20 0.06 0.16
C SER A 233 -11.37 -0.93 0.97
N ASN A 234 -12.03 -1.91 1.58
CA ASN A 234 -11.38 -2.99 2.30
C ASN A 234 -11.62 -4.31 1.55
N TYR A 235 -10.57 -5.09 1.37
CA TYR A 235 -10.65 -6.46 0.87
C TYR A 235 -10.10 -7.43 1.91
N ILE A 236 -10.80 -8.55 2.13
CA ILE A 236 -10.34 -9.66 2.96
C ILE A 236 -10.47 -10.94 2.13
N GLY A 237 -9.36 -11.64 1.92
CA GLY A 237 -9.31 -12.84 1.10
C GLY A 237 -7.92 -13.21 0.60
N HIS A 238 -7.88 -14.13 -0.34
CA HIS A 238 -6.66 -14.53 -1.02
C HIS A 238 -6.15 -13.44 -1.96
N GLY A 239 -4.87 -13.48 -2.26
CA GLY A 239 -4.27 -12.58 -3.23
C GLY A 239 -2.80 -12.91 -3.49
N GLY A 240 -2.29 -12.22 -4.47
CA GLY A 240 -0.92 -12.38 -4.92
C GLY A 240 -0.48 -11.21 -5.79
N VAL A 241 0.69 -11.33 -6.38
CA VAL A 241 1.30 -10.27 -7.21
C VAL A 241 0.45 -9.89 -8.44
N ASP A 242 -0.39 -10.80 -8.91
CA ASP A 242 -1.21 -10.63 -10.11
C ASP A 242 -2.63 -10.11 -9.84
N GLY A 243 -3.08 -10.10 -8.58
CA GLY A 243 -4.42 -9.63 -8.25
C GLY A 243 -4.96 -10.10 -6.90
N LEU A 244 -6.21 -9.73 -6.64
CA LEU A 244 -6.99 -10.14 -5.47
C LEU A 244 -7.98 -11.24 -5.87
N ALA A 245 -8.21 -12.21 -5.00
CA ALA A 245 -8.91 -13.47 -5.21
C ALA A 245 -8.20 -14.39 -6.23
N GLN A 246 -8.55 -15.66 -6.25
CA GLN A 246 -8.09 -16.58 -7.31
C GLN A 246 -8.66 -16.15 -8.67
N GLU A 247 -9.87 -15.61 -8.68
CA GLU A 247 -10.61 -15.10 -9.84
C GLU A 247 -10.14 -13.73 -10.33
N LYS A 248 -9.13 -13.16 -9.67
CA LYS A 248 -8.48 -11.89 -10.06
C LYS A 248 -9.47 -10.74 -10.23
N ILE A 249 -10.31 -10.52 -9.20
CA ILE A 249 -11.33 -9.46 -9.21
C ILE A 249 -10.73 -8.04 -9.30
N ILE A 250 -9.52 -7.85 -8.76
CA ILE A 250 -8.70 -6.66 -9.01
C ILE A 250 -7.37 -7.12 -9.63
N ASP A 251 -7.23 -6.92 -10.91
CA ASP A 251 -6.05 -7.22 -11.71
C ASP A 251 -5.67 -6.00 -12.58
N ARG A 252 -4.71 -6.17 -13.49
CA ARG A 252 -4.32 -5.10 -14.44
C ARG A 252 -5.46 -4.70 -15.37
N SER A 253 -6.30 -5.64 -15.78
CA SER A 253 -7.43 -5.37 -16.68
C SER A 253 -8.48 -4.53 -15.97
N THR A 254 -8.86 -4.93 -14.77
CA THR A 254 -9.79 -4.21 -13.90
C THR A 254 -9.30 -2.77 -13.65
N LEU A 255 -8.03 -2.62 -13.28
CA LEU A 255 -7.44 -1.30 -13.07
C LEU A 255 -7.49 -0.44 -14.34
N ASN A 256 -7.21 -1.00 -15.52
CA ASN A 256 -7.27 -0.26 -16.77
C ASN A 256 -8.69 0.27 -17.08
N GLY A 257 -9.72 -0.43 -16.64
CA GLY A 257 -11.12 -0.03 -16.77
C GLY A 257 -11.55 1.11 -15.81
N MET A 258 -10.81 1.37 -14.74
CA MET A 258 -11.19 2.37 -13.73
C MET A 258 -11.12 3.80 -14.29
N LYS A 259 -12.19 4.58 -14.04
CA LYS A 259 -12.36 5.99 -14.49
C LYS A 259 -12.53 6.94 -13.28
N ASN A 260 -11.93 6.61 -12.16
CA ASN A 260 -12.14 7.26 -10.87
C ASN A 260 -11.10 8.36 -10.54
N ARG A 261 -10.63 9.10 -11.53
CA ARG A 261 -9.56 10.11 -11.42
C ARG A 261 -9.73 11.08 -10.23
N ASN A 262 -10.94 11.55 -9.98
CA ASN A 262 -11.25 12.50 -8.91
C ASN A 262 -11.76 11.82 -7.62
N ARG A 263 -11.94 10.50 -7.63
CA ARG A 263 -12.59 9.75 -6.54
C ARG A 263 -11.81 8.48 -6.20
N MET A 264 -10.49 8.61 -6.13
CA MET A 264 -9.58 7.49 -5.87
C MET A 264 -9.68 7.04 -4.41
N PRO A 265 -9.96 5.78 -4.13
CA PRO A 265 -10.02 5.28 -2.76
C PRO A 265 -8.64 5.05 -2.15
N MET A 266 -8.59 4.99 -0.82
CA MET A 266 -7.59 4.22 -0.10
C MET A 266 -8.02 2.75 -0.12
N LEU A 267 -7.18 1.86 -0.62
CA LEU A 267 -7.41 0.42 -0.57
C LEU A 267 -6.64 -0.20 0.60
N ILE A 268 -7.36 -0.92 1.45
CA ILE A 268 -6.80 -1.70 2.56
C ILE A 268 -7.06 -3.17 2.27
N THR A 269 -6.02 -4.00 2.27
CA THR A 269 -6.19 -5.42 1.98
C THR A 269 -5.70 -6.30 3.11
N GLY A 270 -6.55 -7.21 3.54
CA GLY A 270 -6.23 -8.36 4.36
C GLY A 270 -5.94 -9.56 3.47
N THR A 271 -4.76 -9.61 2.85
CA THR A 271 -4.38 -10.63 1.84
C THR A 271 -2.88 -10.92 1.85
N CYS A 272 -2.41 -11.79 0.94
CA CYS A 272 -1.00 -12.13 0.74
C CYS A 272 -0.39 -11.37 -0.45
N SER A 273 0.88 -10.98 -0.37
CA SER A 273 1.80 -10.62 -1.49
C SER A 273 1.26 -9.65 -2.56
N PHE A 274 0.20 -8.89 -2.29
CA PHE A 274 -0.43 -8.03 -3.29
C PHE A 274 0.46 -6.89 -3.76
N SER A 275 1.36 -6.40 -2.88
CA SER A 275 2.30 -5.34 -3.23
C SER A 275 3.75 -5.75 -2.94
N THR A 276 4.20 -6.83 -3.56
CA THR A 276 5.62 -7.21 -3.59
C THR A 276 6.37 -6.16 -4.42
N TYR A 277 6.78 -5.06 -3.77
CA TYR A 277 7.37 -3.91 -4.46
C TYR A 277 8.89 -4.03 -4.66
N ASP A 278 9.53 -4.88 -3.87
CA ASP A 278 10.98 -5.06 -3.82
C ASP A 278 11.52 -6.05 -4.86
N ASP A 279 10.64 -6.77 -5.57
CA ASP A 279 11.05 -7.73 -6.59
C ASP A 279 11.32 -7.00 -7.92
N PRO A 280 12.57 -6.97 -8.43
CA PRO A 280 12.90 -6.30 -9.69
C PRO A 280 12.31 -6.99 -10.92
N GLU A 281 11.99 -8.29 -10.83
CA GLU A 281 11.42 -9.07 -11.93
C GLU A 281 9.91 -8.94 -12.05
N ILE A 282 9.23 -8.53 -10.95
CA ILE A 282 7.78 -8.48 -10.86
C ILE A 282 7.29 -7.04 -10.66
N THR A 283 6.36 -6.62 -11.48
CA THR A 283 5.55 -5.43 -11.19
C THR A 283 4.22 -5.89 -10.64
N SER A 284 4.04 -5.90 -9.32
CA SER A 284 2.80 -6.32 -8.69
C SER A 284 1.62 -5.40 -9.03
N VAL A 285 0.39 -5.94 -8.97
CA VAL A 285 -0.84 -5.16 -9.19
C VAL A 285 -0.97 -4.05 -8.15
N GLY A 286 -0.52 -4.26 -6.92
CA GLY A 286 -0.47 -3.22 -5.89
C GLY A 286 0.36 -2.00 -6.30
N LYS A 287 1.53 -2.18 -6.93
CA LYS A 287 2.31 -1.06 -7.49
C LYS A 287 1.52 -0.32 -8.57
N VAL A 288 0.84 -1.07 -9.45
CA VAL A 288 0.02 -0.48 -10.53
C VAL A 288 -1.15 0.32 -9.97
N CYS A 289 -1.78 -0.11 -8.87
CA CYS A 289 -2.84 0.65 -8.20
C CYS A 289 -2.44 2.11 -7.92
N ILE A 290 -1.21 2.31 -7.46
CA ILE A 290 -0.68 3.63 -7.09
C ILE A 290 -0.15 4.39 -8.30
N THR A 291 0.58 3.71 -9.19
CA THR A 291 1.30 4.35 -10.31
C THR A 291 0.45 4.57 -11.56
N LYS A 292 -0.76 3.99 -11.62
CA LYS A 292 -1.68 4.17 -12.74
C LYS A 292 -2.07 5.64 -12.94
N PRO A 293 -1.91 6.22 -14.14
CA PRO A 293 -2.40 7.57 -14.44
C PRO A 293 -3.94 7.60 -14.52
N ASN A 294 -4.53 8.75 -14.18
CA ASN A 294 -5.95 9.03 -14.34
C ASN A 294 -6.92 8.07 -13.61
N GLY A 295 -6.56 7.61 -12.42
CA GLY A 295 -7.40 6.74 -11.59
C GLY A 295 -6.60 5.75 -10.76
N GLY A 296 -7.21 4.63 -10.42
CA GLY A 296 -6.65 3.66 -9.49
C GLY A 296 -6.86 4.07 -8.03
N MET A 297 -5.85 3.88 -7.19
CA MET A 297 -5.92 4.16 -5.75
C MET A 297 -5.07 5.39 -5.40
N ILE A 298 -5.49 6.15 -4.38
CA ILE A 298 -4.71 7.28 -3.85
C ILE A 298 -3.70 6.82 -2.80
N ALA A 299 -4.06 5.79 -2.06
CA ALA A 299 -3.21 5.15 -1.06
C ALA A 299 -3.50 3.64 -1.03
N LEU A 300 -2.52 2.87 -0.56
CA LEU A 300 -2.61 1.43 -0.43
C LEU A 300 -1.98 1.02 0.91
N MET A 301 -2.71 0.21 1.67
CA MET A 301 -2.18 -0.48 2.83
C MET A 301 -2.38 -1.98 2.62
N THR A 302 -1.29 -2.70 2.44
CA THR A 302 -1.31 -4.08 1.98
C THR A 302 -0.04 -4.83 2.38
N THR A 303 -0.02 -6.11 2.13
CA THR A 303 1.11 -6.99 2.44
C THR A 303 2.09 -7.12 1.28
N THR A 304 3.34 -7.32 1.62
CA THR A 304 4.45 -7.54 0.67
C THR A 304 4.80 -9.01 0.50
N ARG A 305 4.40 -9.85 1.44
CA ARG A 305 4.63 -11.31 1.46
C ARG A 305 3.40 -12.05 1.95
N SER A 306 3.48 -13.37 1.94
CA SER A 306 2.46 -14.24 2.52
C SER A 306 2.29 -14.00 4.01
N VAL A 307 1.04 -14.01 4.48
CA VAL A 307 0.68 -13.76 5.87
C VAL A 307 -0.26 -14.84 6.41
N TYR A 308 -0.30 -15.00 7.73
CA TYR A 308 -1.31 -15.81 8.38
C TYR A 308 -2.63 -15.04 8.51
N ILE A 309 -3.76 -15.75 8.39
CA ILE A 309 -5.11 -15.18 8.44
C ILE A 309 -5.37 -14.45 9.76
N ALA A 310 -5.10 -15.08 10.91
CA ALA A 310 -5.44 -14.52 12.22
C ALA A 310 -4.67 -13.23 12.58
N PRO A 311 -3.35 -13.12 12.38
CA PRO A 311 -2.64 -11.84 12.53
C PRO A 311 -3.16 -10.76 11.58
N ASN A 312 -3.47 -11.13 10.34
CA ASN A 312 -3.98 -10.22 9.33
C ASN A 312 -5.37 -9.67 9.71
N GLU A 313 -6.27 -10.55 10.15
CA GLU A 313 -7.57 -10.16 10.70
C GLU A 313 -7.41 -9.21 11.89
N THR A 314 -6.50 -9.52 12.82
CA THR A 314 -6.21 -8.68 13.99
C THR A 314 -5.75 -7.30 13.55
N PHE A 315 -4.84 -7.22 12.59
CA PHE A 315 -4.33 -5.96 12.04
C PHE A 315 -5.44 -5.13 11.42
N VAL A 316 -6.23 -5.69 10.50
CA VAL A 316 -7.34 -4.99 9.84
C VAL A 316 -8.35 -4.48 10.87
N ASN A 317 -8.73 -5.31 11.84
CA ASN A 317 -9.65 -4.94 12.91
C ASN A 317 -9.14 -3.77 13.76
N LYS A 318 -7.85 -3.76 14.11
CA LYS A 318 -7.22 -2.67 14.88
C LYS A 318 -7.13 -1.39 14.07
N LEU A 319 -6.72 -1.51 12.80
CA LEU A 319 -6.65 -0.37 11.89
C LEU A 319 -8.01 0.32 11.76
N PHE A 320 -9.08 -0.43 11.49
CA PHE A 320 -10.43 0.11 11.38
C PHE A 320 -10.96 0.67 12.71
N GLN A 321 -10.55 0.09 13.83
CA GLN A 321 -10.86 0.66 15.13
C GLN A 321 -10.26 2.06 15.27
N VAL A 322 -9.03 2.28 14.82
CA VAL A 322 -8.37 3.60 14.87
C VAL A 322 -8.99 4.56 13.86
N LEU A 323 -9.17 4.13 12.60
CA LEU A 323 -9.70 4.98 11.53
C LEU A 323 -11.13 5.47 11.78
N TYR A 324 -11.94 4.66 12.44
CA TYR A 324 -13.36 4.91 12.63
C TYR A 324 -13.76 5.06 14.11
N SER A 325 -12.81 5.14 15.04
CA SER A 325 -13.10 5.56 16.41
C SER A 325 -13.48 7.04 16.42
N LYS A 326 -14.46 7.41 17.21
CA LYS A 326 -14.71 8.83 17.50
C LYS A 326 -13.52 9.33 18.32
N VAL A 327 -12.86 10.36 17.84
CA VAL A 327 -11.90 11.12 18.63
C VAL A 327 -12.76 12.00 19.54
N ASP A 328 -12.68 11.75 20.85
CA ASP A 328 -13.31 12.59 21.87
C ASP A 328 -12.62 13.97 21.93
#